data_25d9f31eff4abd8acec6af3cba171e96
#
_entry.id   25d9f31eff4abd8acec6af3cba171e96
#
_cell.length_a   1.000
_cell.length_b   1.000
_cell.length_c   1.000
_cell.angle_alpha   90.00
_cell.angle_beta   90.00
_cell.angle_gamma   90.00
#
_symmetry.space_group_name_H-M   'P 1'
#
loop_
_entity.id
_entity.type
_entity.pdbx_description
1 polymer ?
#
loop_
_entity_poly.entity_id
_entity_poly.type
_entity_poly.pdbx_seq_one_letter_code
_entity_poly.pdbx_strand_id
1 'polypeptide(L)'
;WSTSAALLNKGEQCFGAIVVMNPRANSGSLDLIEMIGISISNSLFYEKARAEYEYRLNFDQVTGLRKRETFNNLGESYVEYDCSFMGVFASDIIRLSDINEKFGYMAGNARLRMVADVIRGVFTGYDIYRYEQDEIVVFCKDIDKKSFMGLVRIVRESLDDLDVSVSTG
;
A
#
# COMPACT_ATOMS: atom_id res chain seq x y z
N TRP A 1 -10.86 -17.12 -43.54
CA TRP A 1 -10.73 -16.87 -42.10
C TRP A 1 -11.24 -15.44 -41.83
N SER A 2 -12.25 -15.30 -41.00
CA SER A 2 -12.76 -14.00 -40.54
C SER A 2 -12.37 -13.80 -39.10
N THR A 3 -12.14 -12.52 -38.70
CA THR A 3 -11.81 -12.15 -37.33
C THR A 3 -12.65 -10.95 -36.97
N SER A 4 -13.27 -10.97 -35.79
CA SER A 4 -13.97 -9.85 -35.20
C SER A 4 -13.30 -9.49 -33.87
N ALA A 5 -13.19 -8.20 -33.58
CA ALA A 5 -12.58 -7.73 -32.34
C ALA A 5 -13.39 -6.58 -31.75
N ALA A 6 -13.50 -6.56 -30.43
CA ALA A 6 -14.03 -5.42 -29.66
C ALA A 6 -12.98 -4.95 -28.66
N LEU A 7 -12.79 -3.64 -28.55
CA LEU A 7 -11.90 -3.05 -27.56
C LEU A 7 -12.57 -3.05 -26.19
N LEU A 8 -11.78 -3.42 -25.17
CA LEU A 8 -12.17 -3.30 -23.77
C LEU A 8 -11.67 -1.95 -23.26
N ASN A 9 -12.49 -0.92 -23.38
CA ASN A 9 -12.15 0.43 -22.96
C ASN A 9 -13.30 1.09 -22.19
N LYS A 10 -12.95 2.09 -21.37
CA LYS A 10 -13.89 3.01 -20.76
C LYS A 10 -13.26 4.40 -20.68
N GLY A 11 -13.82 5.36 -21.41
CA GLY A 11 -13.18 6.65 -21.63
C GLY A 11 -11.82 6.47 -22.33
N GLU A 12 -10.80 7.11 -21.79
CA GLU A 12 -9.43 7.00 -22.31
C GLU A 12 -8.67 5.73 -21.83
N GLN A 13 -9.24 4.97 -20.90
CA GLN A 13 -8.61 3.80 -20.34
C GLN A 13 -8.89 2.55 -21.17
N CYS A 14 -7.83 1.93 -21.72
CA CYS A 14 -7.87 0.67 -22.42
C CYS A 14 -7.45 -0.48 -21.51
N PHE A 15 -8.27 -1.52 -21.40
CA PHE A 15 -7.99 -2.73 -20.62
C PHE A 15 -7.51 -3.89 -21.50
N GLY A 16 -7.80 -3.87 -22.80
CA GLY A 16 -7.47 -4.93 -23.72
C GLY A 16 -8.41 -5.02 -24.90
N ALA A 17 -8.50 -6.20 -25.49
CA ALA A 17 -9.41 -6.49 -26.59
C ALA A 17 -9.97 -7.92 -26.49
N ILE A 18 -11.21 -8.12 -26.95
CA ILE A 18 -11.78 -9.43 -27.23
C ILE A 18 -11.60 -9.70 -28.72
N VAL A 19 -11.01 -10.83 -29.07
CA VAL A 19 -10.84 -11.25 -30.44
C VAL A 19 -11.57 -12.57 -30.64
N VAL A 20 -12.47 -12.62 -31.60
CA VAL A 20 -13.18 -13.84 -32.01
C VAL A 20 -12.71 -14.22 -33.39
N MET A 21 -12.10 -15.41 -33.48
CA MET A 21 -11.62 -15.97 -34.74
C MET A 21 -12.66 -16.89 -35.36
N ASN A 22 -12.87 -16.71 -36.66
CA ASN A 22 -13.79 -17.52 -37.46
C ASN A 22 -15.25 -17.50 -36.96
N PRO A 23 -15.84 -16.32 -36.67
CA PRO A 23 -17.25 -16.24 -36.27
C PRO A 23 -18.12 -16.76 -37.43
N ARG A 24 -19.12 -17.56 -37.10
CA ARG A 24 -20.17 -17.88 -38.05
C ARG A 24 -20.88 -16.60 -38.38
N ALA A 25 -20.87 -16.20 -39.66
CA ALA A 25 -21.42 -14.89 -40.09
C ALA A 25 -22.91 -14.85 -39.83
N ASN A 26 -23.30 -14.19 -38.75
CA ASN A 26 -24.67 -13.75 -38.47
C ASN A 26 -24.61 -12.27 -38.08
N SER A 27 -25.44 -11.42 -38.66
CA SER A 27 -25.38 -9.97 -38.44
C SER A 27 -25.51 -9.55 -36.96
N GLY A 28 -26.09 -10.41 -36.10
CA GLY A 28 -26.16 -10.16 -34.65
C GLY A 28 -24.93 -10.53 -33.84
N SER A 29 -23.89 -11.17 -34.44
CA SER A 29 -22.73 -11.63 -33.69
C SER A 29 -21.76 -10.50 -33.35
N LEU A 30 -21.67 -9.46 -34.16
CA LEU A 30 -20.81 -8.28 -33.91
C LEU A 30 -21.40 -7.44 -32.76
N ASP A 31 -22.71 -7.17 -32.80
CA ASP A 31 -23.40 -6.41 -31.74
C ASP A 31 -23.25 -7.13 -30.39
N LEU A 32 -23.33 -8.46 -30.38
CA LEU A 32 -23.12 -9.26 -29.18
C LEU A 32 -21.69 -9.16 -28.64
N ILE A 33 -20.68 -9.20 -29.52
CA ILE A 33 -19.28 -9.05 -29.13
C ILE A 33 -19.03 -7.65 -28.54
N GLU A 34 -19.62 -6.60 -29.12
CA GLU A 34 -19.52 -5.24 -28.61
C GLU A 34 -20.23 -5.10 -27.25
N MET A 35 -21.43 -5.64 -27.10
CA MET A 35 -22.14 -5.65 -25.81
C MET A 35 -21.35 -6.39 -24.71
N ILE A 36 -20.79 -7.54 -25.02
CA ILE A 36 -19.92 -8.27 -24.09
C ILE A 36 -18.67 -7.44 -23.77
N GLY A 37 -18.06 -6.82 -24.78
CA GLY A 37 -16.90 -5.93 -24.60
C GLY A 37 -17.20 -4.78 -23.66
N ILE A 38 -18.32 -4.11 -23.82
CA ILE A 38 -18.77 -3.02 -22.93
C ILE A 38 -19.01 -3.53 -21.51
N SER A 39 -19.67 -4.67 -21.38
CA SER A 39 -19.96 -5.25 -20.05
C SER A 39 -18.69 -5.58 -19.29
N ILE A 40 -17.73 -6.26 -19.95
CA ILE A 40 -16.43 -6.60 -19.37
C ILE A 40 -15.63 -5.33 -19.04
N SER A 41 -15.61 -4.34 -19.94
CA SER A 41 -14.93 -3.06 -19.72
C SER A 41 -15.45 -2.34 -18.48
N ASN A 42 -16.77 -2.31 -18.31
CA ASN A 42 -17.40 -1.74 -17.12
C ASN A 42 -16.99 -2.50 -15.85
N SER A 43 -17.06 -3.83 -15.86
CA SER A 43 -16.67 -4.64 -14.71
C SER A 43 -15.21 -4.40 -14.32
N LEU A 44 -14.28 -4.44 -15.27
CA LEU A 44 -12.85 -4.20 -15.03
C LEU A 44 -12.59 -2.78 -14.50
N PHE A 45 -13.31 -1.79 -15.04
CA PHE A 45 -13.19 -0.41 -14.56
C PHE A 45 -13.66 -0.28 -13.10
N TYR A 46 -14.81 -0.85 -12.75
CA TYR A 46 -15.32 -0.79 -11.38
C TYR A 46 -14.45 -1.58 -10.40
N GLU A 47 -13.94 -2.75 -10.79
CA GLU A 47 -13.03 -3.51 -9.95
C GLU A 47 -11.73 -2.75 -9.68
N LYS A 48 -11.14 -2.13 -10.71
CA LYS A 48 -9.94 -1.31 -10.54
C LYS A 48 -10.19 -0.10 -9.66
N ALA A 49 -11.30 0.61 -9.89
CA ALA A 49 -11.68 1.77 -9.08
C ALA A 49 -11.94 1.38 -7.60
N ARG A 50 -12.56 0.22 -7.38
CA ARG A 50 -12.77 -0.34 -6.05
C ARG A 50 -11.45 -0.68 -5.36
N ALA A 51 -10.56 -1.40 -6.04
CA ALA A 51 -9.25 -1.76 -5.50
C ALA A 51 -8.41 -0.52 -5.15
N GLU A 52 -8.44 0.51 -6.00
CA GLU A 52 -7.77 1.79 -5.72
C GLU A 52 -8.40 2.52 -4.52
N TYR A 53 -9.72 2.50 -4.43
CA TYR A 53 -10.43 3.08 -3.29
C TYR A 53 -10.10 2.35 -1.98
N GLU A 54 -10.14 1.02 -1.96
CA GLU A 54 -9.76 0.18 -0.82
C GLU A 54 -8.30 0.40 -0.41
N TYR A 55 -7.40 0.54 -1.40
CA TYR A 55 -6.00 0.88 -1.13
C TYR A 55 -5.87 2.25 -0.46
N ARG A 56 -6.55 3.29 -0.98
CA ARG A 56 -6.53 4.64 -0.40
C ARG A 56 -7.13 4.70 1.00
N LEU A 57 -8.12 3.85 1.30
CA LEU A 57 -8.68 3.75 2.65
C LEU A 57 -7.67 3.19 3.65
N ASN A 58 -6.93 2.17 3.26
CA ASN A 58 -6.11 1.37 4.16
C ASN A 58 -4.64 1.83 4.24
N PHE A 59 -4.13 2.52 3.21
CA PHE A 59 -2.73 2.89 3.11
C PHE A 59 -2.53 4.40 3.02
N ASP A 60 -1.48 4.89 3.68
CA ASP A 60 -1.04 6.27 3.60
C ASP A 60 -0.38 6.57 2.25
N GLN A 61 -0.79 7.64 1.60
CA GLN A 61 -0.34 7.98 0.23
C GLN A 61 1.11 8.49 0.16
N VAL A 62 1.66 8.95 1.29
CA VAL A 62 3.03 9.44 1.35
C VAL A 62 4.01 8.31 1.56
N THR A 63 3.75 7.45 2.55
CA THR A 63 4.68 6.40 2.98
C THR A 63 4.36 5.03 2.39
N GLY A 64 3.13 4.81 1.91
CA GLY A 64 2.64 3.50 1.50
C GLY A 64 2.47 2.51 2.67
N LEU A 65 2.58 2.97 3.92
CA LEU A 65 2.32 2.17 5.10
C LEU A 65 0.81 2.08 5.36
N ARG A 66 0.40 1.09 6.13
CA ARG A 66 -0.99 1.01 6.60
C ARG A 66 -1.31 2.21 7.49
N LYS A 67 -2.56 2.67 7.45
CA LYS A 67 -3.04 3.75 8.31
C LYS A 67 -3.44 3.24 9.69
N ARG A 68 -3.49 4.14 10.66
CA ARG A 68 -3.98 3.89 12.02
C ARG A 68 -5.38 3.27 12.06
N GLU A 69 -6.29 3.72 11.19
CA GLU A 69 -7.65 3.19 11.13
C GLU A 69 -7.66 1.70 10.81
N THR A 70 -6.72 1.25 9.95
CA THR A 70 -6.56 -0.18 9.65
C THR A 70 -6.12 -0.96 10.89
N PHE A 71 -5.23 -0.39 11.73
CA PHE A 71 -4.84 -0.98 13.01
C PHE A 71 -6.02 -1.09 13.98
N ASN A 72 -6.82 -0.02 14.13
CA ASN A 72 -7.96 -0.02 15.02
C ASN A 72 -9.00 -1.10 14.65
N ASN A 73 -9.20 -1.33 13.35
CA ASN A 73 -10.09 -2.37 12.86
C ASN A 73 -9.53 -3.80 13.09
N LEU A 74 -8.22 -3.95 13.21
CA LEU A 74 -7.54 -5.22 13.49
C LEU A 74 -7.24 -5.40 14.99
N GLY A 75 -7.39 -4.34 15.82
CA GLY A 75 -6.98 -4.32 17.22
C GLY A 75 -7.61 -5.43 18.05
N GLU A 76 -8.89 -5.78 17.80
CA GLU A 76 -9.55 -6.91 18.45
C GLU A 76 -8.86 -8.24 18.12
N SER A 77 -8.43 -8.43 16.88
CA SER A 77 -7.72 -9.63 16.45
C SER A 77 -6.30 -9.76 17.04
N TYR A 78 -5.67 -8.64 17.43
CA TYR A 78 -4.38 -8.67 18.13
C TYR A 78 -4.51 -9.07 19.60
N VAL A 79 -5.62 -8.71 20.24
CA VAL A 79 -5.91 -9.05 21.65
C VAL A 79 -6.22 -10.54 21.80
N GLU A 80 -6.85 -11.15 20.80
CA GLU A 80 -7.21 -12.57 20.77
C GLU A 80 -6.06 -13.48 20.29
N TYR A 81 -4.96 -12.89 19.80
CA TYR A 81 -3.85 -13.66 19.27
C TYR A 81 -2.98 -14.21 20.42
N ASP A 82 -3.02 -15.52 20.60
CA ASP A 82 -2.15 -16.22 21.55
C ASP A 82 -0.71 -16.29 20.98
N CYS A 83 0.08 -15.23 21.23
CA CYS A 83 1.48 -15.18 20.83
C CYS A 83 2.38 -15.33 22.06
N SER A 84 3.50 -16.04 21.89
CA SER A 84 4.46 -16.27 22.98
C SER A 84 5.22 -14.98 23.37
N PHE A 85 5.41 -14.08 22.42
CA PHE A 85 6.03 -12.76 22.61
C PHE A 85 5.60 -11.82 21.48
N MET A 86 5.32 -10.57 21.84
CA MET A 86 5.03 -9.49 20.89
C MET A 86 6.01 -8.33 21.14
N GLY A 87 6.73 -7.92 20.10
CA GLY A 87 7.53 -6.70 20.10
C GLY A 87 6.75 -5.56 19.47
N VAL A 88 6.76 -4.39 20.09
CA VAL A 88 6.22 -3.16 19.53
C VAL A 88 7.36 -2.15 19.42
N PHE A 89 7.54 -1.62 18.21
CA PHE A 89 8.51 -0.55 17.94
C PHE A 89 7.73 0.69 17.51
N ALA A 90 7.97 1.81 18.17
CA ALA A 90 7.42 3.11 17.79
C ALA A 90 8.56 4.06 17.47
N SER A 91 8.41 4.86 16.43
CA SER A 91 9.36 5.92 16.06
C SER A 91 8.63 7.19 15.68
N ASP A 92 9.13 8.30 16.19
CA ASP A 92 8.67 9.65 15.91
C ASP A 92 9.80 10.42 15.20
N ILE A 93 9.47 11.15 14.13
CA ILE A 93 10.47 11.90 13.35
C ILE A 93 10.66 13.28 13.97
N ILE A 94 11.82 13.45 14.62
CA ILE A 94 12.14 14.69 15.31
C ILE A 94 12.19 15.87 14.33
N ARG A 95 11.46 16.95 14.68
CA ARG A 95 11.41 18.21 13.94
C ARG A 95 10.88 18.13 12.50
N LEU A 96 9.95 17.22 12.23
CA LEU A 96 9.32 17.17 10.92
C LEU A 96 8.59 18.48 10.58
N SER A 97 7.97 19.13 11.58
CA SER A 97 7.36 20.46 11.44
C SER A 97 8.36 21.53 10.99
N ASP A 98 9.56 21.57 11.60
CA ASP A 98 10.61 22.53 11.25
C ASP A 98 11.07 22.33 9.80
N ILE A 99 11.16 21.08 9.35
CA ILE A 99 11.49 20.75 7.95
C ILE A 99 10.38 21.25 7.01
N ASN A 100 9.12 21.03 7.38
CA ASN A 100 7.97 21.49 6.60
C ASN A 100 7.93 23.03 6.49
N GLU A 101 8.17 23.73 7.60
CA GLU A 101 8.19 25.19 7.62
C GLU A 101 9.34 25.76 6.80
N LYS A 102 10.53 25.20 6.92
CA LYS A 102 11.75 25.72 6.28
C LYS A 102 11.88 25.32 4.80
N PHE A 103 11.51 24.12 4.44
CA PHE A 103 11.76 23.54 3.11
C PHE A 103 10.48 23.09 2.38
N GLY A 104 9.31 23.27 3.00
CA GLY A 104 8.01 22.89 2.45
C GLY A 104 7.64 21.43 2.65
N TYR A 105 6.35 21.13 2.51
CA TYR A 105 5.78 19.77 2.72
C TYR A 105 6.40 18.67 1.83
N MET A 106 6.92 19.02 0.66
CA MET A 106 7.59 18.04 -0.21
C MET A 106 8.86 17.49 0.44
N ALA A 107 9.61 18.33 1.15
CA ALA A 107 10.82 17.92 1.87
C ALA A 107 10.47 17.04 3.08
N GLY A 108 9.46 17.41 3.86
CA GLY A 108 8.98 16.57 4.97
C GLY A 108 8.43 15.23 4.50
N ASN A 109 7.66 15.21 3.40
CA ASN A 109 7.18 13.97 2.79
C ASN A 109 8.32 13.07 2.29
N ALA A 110 9.39 13.65 1.76
CA ALA A 110 10.59 12.90 1.35
C ALA A 110 11.28 12.27 2.58
N ARG A 111 11.38 13.01 3.68
CA ARG A 111 11.93 12.52 4.94
C ARG A 111 11.07 11.38 5.51
N LEU A 112 9.75 11.54 5.53
CA LEU A 112 8.80 10.50 5.95
C LEU A 112 8.95 9.21 5.13
N ARG A 113 9.05 9.32 3.81
CA ARG A 113 9.27 8.15 2.93
C ARG A 113 10.56 7.44 3.26
N MET A 114 11.64 8.20 3.43
CA MET A 114 12.96 7.64 3.75
C MET A 114 12.91 6.82 5.04
N VAL A 115 12.33 7.35 6.12
CA VAL A 115 12.16 6.62 7.39
C VAL A 115 11.29 5.38 7.20
N ALA A 116 10.16 5.52 6.51
CA ALA A 116 9.26 4.41 6.24
C ALA A 116 9.94 3.29 5.44
N ASP A 117 10.78 3.63 4.47
CA ASP A 117 11.49 2.66 3.63
C ASP A 117 12.58 1.91 4.43
N VAL A 118 13.30 2.60 5.31
CA VAL A 118 14.27 1.97 6.23
C VAL A 118 13.55 0.99 7.17
N ILE A 119 12.47 1.43 7.83
CA ILE A 119 11.71 0.59 8.76
C ILE A 119 11.13 -0.63 8.03
N ARG A 120 10.55 -0.43 6.85
CA ARG A 120 10.00 -1.52 6.01
C ARG A 120 11.07 -2.52 5.59
N GLY A 121 12.26 -2.04 5.24
CA GLY A 121 13.39 -2.89 4.84
C GLY A 121 13.89 -3.78 5.98
N VAL A 122 13.91 -3.25 7.20
CA VAL A 122 14.39 -3.98 8.39
C VAL A 122 13.29 -4.90 8.95
N PHE A 123 12.08 -4.40 9.13
CA PHE A 123 10.95 -5.15 9.69
C PHE A 123 10.15 -5.90 8.62
N THR A 124 10.83 -6.56 7.68
CA THR A 124 10.18 -7.32 6.61
C THR A 124 9.30 -8.43 7.17
N GLY A 125 8.04 -8.48 6.72
CA GLY A 125 7.08 -9.50 7.13
C GLY A 125 6.27 -9.16 8.40
N TYR A 126 6.54 -8.01 9.01
CA TYR A 126 5.77 -7.50 10.15
C TYR A 126 4.77 -6.42 9.75
N ASP A 127 3.78 -6.18 10.59
CA ASP A 127 2.76 -5.17 10.35
C ASP A 127 3.28 -3.79 10.74
N ILE A 128 3.30 -2.86 9.76
CA ILE A 128 3.83 -1.51 9.90
C ILE A 128 2.73 -0.50 9.59
N TYR A 129 2.55 0.46 10.50
CA TYR A 129 1.51 1.46 10.43
C TYR A 129 2.08 2.87 10.54
N ARG A 130 1.58 3.81 9.73
CA ARG A 130 1.68 5.23 10.02
C ARG A 130 0.58 5.57 11.03
N TYR A 131 0.96 5.73 12.30
CA TYR A 131 0.01 5.86 13.39
C TYR A 131 -0.46 7.30 13.59
N GLU A 132 0.45 8.27 13.53
CA GLU A 132 0.18 9.70 13.53
C GLU A 132 0.90 10.38 12.35
N GLN A 133 0.96 11.72 12.33
CA GLN A 133 1.56 12.48 11.22
C GLN A 133 3.04 12.15 10.99
N ASP A 134 3.78 11.94 12.06
CA ASP A 134 5.22 11.71 12.12
C ASP A 134 5.60 10.41 12.85
N GLU A 135 4.60 9.66 13.35
CA GLU A 135 4.80 8.43 14.09
C GLU A 135 4.56 7.18 13.23
N ILE A 136 5.55 6.26 13.26
CA ILE A 136 5.46 4.95 12.64
C ILE A 136 5.54 3.89 13.72
N VAL A 137 4.61 2.93 13.71
CA VAL A 137 4.52 1.83 14.67
C VAL A 137 4.62 0.50 13.95
N VAL A 138 5.39 -0.42 14.52
CA VAL A 138 5.58 -1.79 14.02
C VAL A 138 5.16 -2.79 15.07
N PHE A 139 4.39 -3.80 14.67
CA PHE A 139 3.99 -4.92 15.51
C PHE A 139 4.66 -6.19 15.03
N CYS A 140 5.51 -6.76 15.87
CA CYS A 140 6.25 -8.00 15.61
C CYS A 140 5.65 -9.12 16.45
N LYS A 141 4.88 -10.01 15.83
CA LYS A 141 4.34 -11.21 16.48
C LYS A 141 5.37 -12.33 16.44
N ASP A 142 5.36 -13.16 17.48
CA ASP A 142 6.17 -14.39 17.58
C ASP A 142 7.69 -14.17 17.34
N ILE A 143 8.21 -13.04 17.83
CA ILE A 143 9.64 -12.71 17.79
C ILE A 143 10.23 -12.82 19.19
N ASP A 144 11.42 -13.39 19.32
CA ASP A 144 12.14 -13.36 20.60
C ASP A 144 12.74 -11.96 20.88
N LYS A 145 12.90 -11.66 22.17
CA LYS A 145 13.42 -10.36 22.61
C LYS A 145 14.78 -9.99 21.99
N LYS A 146 15.68 -10.96 21.83
CA LYS A 146 17.03 -10.70 21.30
C LYS A 146 16.96 -10.32 19.82
N SER A 147 16.18 -11.06 19.04
CA SER A 147 15.95 -10.78 17.62
C SER A 147 15.25 -9.43 17.43
N PHE A 148 14.21 -9.14 18.23
CA PHE A 148 13.53 -7.85 18.19
C PHE A 148 14.49 -6.68 18.47
N MET A 149 15.28 -6.75 19.55
CA MET A 149 16.27 -5.71 19.87
C MET A 149 17.37 -5.58 18.81
N GLY A 150 17.69 -6.68 18.12
CA GLY A 150 18.58 -6.67 16.95
C GLY A 150 18.01 -5.82 15.81
N LEU A 151 16.74 -6.00 15.46
CA LEU A 151 16.06 -5.20 14.43
C LEU A 151 15.99 -3.72 14.81
N VAL A 152 15.62 -3.41 16.06
CA VAL A 152 15.60 -2.04 16.57
C VAL A 152 16.95 -1.35 16.43
N ARG A 153 18.05 -2.06 16.76
CA ARG A 153 19.40 -1.53 16.59
C ARG A 153 19.72 -1.23 15.13
N ILE A 154 19.43 -2.15 14.21
CA ILE A 154 19.66 -1.96 12.77
C ILE A 154 18.91 -0.73 12.25
N VAL A 155 17.65 -0.52 12.65
CA VAL A 155 16.90 0.69 12.26
C VAL A 155 17.58 1.95 12.75
N ARG A 156 17.99 2.00 14.01
CA ARG A 156 18.68 3.17 14.59
C ARG A 156 19.96 3.48 13.84
N GLU A 157 20.84 2.49 13.65
CA GLU A 157 22.09 2.63 12.92
C GLU A 157 21.84 3.14 11.48
N SER A 158 20.85 2.55 10.78
CA SER A 158 20.51 2.96 9.41
C SER A 158 19.95 4.39 9.31
N LEU A 159 19.18 4.85 10.31
CA LEU A 159 18.66 6.21 10.34
C LEU A 159 19.73 7.23 10.75
N ASP A 160 20.63 6.88 11.67
CA ASP A 160 21.78 7.70 12.04
C ASP A 160 22.71 7.92 10.84
N ASP A 161 22.98 6.89 10.02
CA ASP A 161 23.78 6.98 8.81
C ASP A 161 23.15 7.94 7.75
N LEU A 162 21.82 8.11 7.79
CA LEU A 162 21.07 9.02 6.91
C LEU A 162 20.85 10.43 7.51
N ASP A 163 21.48 10.74 8.65
CA ASP A 163 21.29 11.98 9.41
C ASP A 163 19.79 12.26 9.72
N VAL A 164 19.07 11.20 10.10
CA VAL A 164 17.66 11.26 10.48
C VAL A 164 17.53 11.05 11.96
N SER A 165 17.20 12.10 12.69
CA SER A 165 16.92 11.99 14.12
C SER A 165 15.49 11.45 14.32
N VAL A 166 15.38 10.34 15.05
CA VAL A 166 14.09 9.76 15.48
C VAL A 166 14.11 9.51 16.98
N SER A 167 12.98 9.72 17.63
CA SER A 167 12.73 9.22 18.97
C SER A 167 12.15 7.81 18.86
N THR A 168 12.64 6.87 19.63
CA THR A 168 12.17 5.47 19.60
C THR A 168 11.83 4.99 20.99
N GLY A 169 10.66 4.35 21.11
CA GLY A 169 10.18 3.71 22.33
C GLY A 169 9.92 2.23 22.12
#